data_3ee4721f777392e8cc15fc1808f55446
#
_entry.id   3ee4721f777392e8cc15fc1808f55446
#
_cell.length_a   1.000
_cell.length_b   1.000
_cell.length_c   1.000
_cell.angle_alpha   90.00
_cell.angle_beta   90.00
_cell.angle_gamma   90.00
#
_symmetry.space_group_name_H-M   'P 1'
#
loop_
_entity.id
_entity.type
_entity.pdbx_description
1 polymer ?
#
loop_
_entity_poly.entity_id
_entity_poly.type
_entity_poly.pdbx_seq_one_letter_code
_entity_poly.pdbx_strand_id
1 'polypeptide(L)'
;WLSHVTRAEKAAFREKLAQLDMGLEDRMKQPVGLLSGGQRQALTLMMATFKPPKLLLLDEHTAALDPATAEKVLEITRQTVSENHITTLMVTHNMHQALELGNRTLMMDRGHIILDVAGAERAGMTVEDLLAKFKSGAGKALDNDRILLSE
;
A
#
# COMPACT_ATOMS: atom_id res chain seq x y z
N TRP A 1 -23.16 27.34 -2.45
CA TRP A 1 -23.67 26.17 -1.72
C TRP A 1 -22.62 25.72 -0.72
N LEU A 2 -22.58 26.36 0.47
CA LEU A 2 -21.81 25.88 1.61
C LEU A 2 -22.66 24.81 2.30
N SER A 3 -22.41 23.55 1.97
CA SER A 3 -22.99 22.43 2.71
C SER A 3 -22.38 22.44 4.12
N HIS A 4 -23.16 22.75 5.12
CA HIS A 4 -22.72 22.62 6.50
C HIS A 4 -22.81 21.14 6.90
N VAL A 5 -21.68 20.57 7.31
CA VAL A 5 -21.66 19.21 7.89
C VAL A 5 -22.55 19.19 9.13
N THR A 6 -23.54 18.34 9.12
CA THR A 6 -24.51 18.18 10.22
C THR A 6 -23.85 17.60 11.47
N ARG A 7 -24.55 17.70 12.61
CA ARG A 7 -24.09 17.07 13.87
C ARG A 7 -23.98 15.55 13.74
N ALA A 8 -24.93 14.91 13.05
CA ALA A 8 -24.95 13.48 12.82
C ALA A 8 -23.77 13.03 11.93
N GLU A 9 -23.49 13.75 10.85
CA GLU A 9 -22.33 13.47 9.98
C GLU A 9 -21.00 13.63 10.72
N LYS A 10 -20.88 14.67 11.58
CA LYS A 10 -19.69 14.85 12.42
C LYS A 10 -19.49 13.69 13.39
N ALA A 11 -20.56 13.18 13.98
CA ALA A 11 -20.49 12.02 14.88
C ALA A 11 -20.04 10.76 14.12
N ALA A 12 -20.60 10.51 12.93
CA ALA A 12 -20.22 9.38 12.09
C ALA A 12 -18.75 9.46 11.62
N PHE A 13 -18.26 10.65 11.25
CA PHE A 13 -16.85 10.84 10.92
C PHE A 13 -15.93 10.60 12.11
N ARG A 14 -16.32 11.09 13.29
CA ARG A 14 -15.55 10.89 14.52
C ARG A 14 -15.41 9.39 14.85
N GLU A 15 -16.47 8.64 14.73
CA GLU A 15 -16.47 7.18 14.95
C GLU A 15 -15.52 6.46 13.98
N LYS A 16 -15.59 6.80 12.68
CA LYS A 16 -14.67 6.25 11.70
C LYS A 16 -13.19 6.61 11.95
N LEU A 17 -12.93 7.85 12.37
CA LEU A 17 -11.58 8.28 12.71
C LEU A 17 -11.04 7.56 13.96
N ALA A 18 -11.89 7.29 14.94
CA ALA A 18 -11.53 6.53 16.13
C ALA A 18 -11.10 5.09 15.82
N GLN A 19 -11.68 4.46 14.77
CA GLN A 19 -11.27 3.13 14.31
C GLN A 19 -9.82 3.07 13.85
N LEU A 20 -9.23 4.19 13.40
CA LEU A 20 -7.82 4.26 13.01
C LEU A 20 -6.85 4.18 14.19
N ASP A 21 -7.35 4.41 15.41
CA ASP A 21 -6.55 4.38 16.65
C ASP A 21 -5.27 5.25 16.56
N MET A 22 -5.42 6.47 16.04
CA MET A 22 -4.34 7.44 15.85
C MET A 22 -4.65 8.83 16.44
N GLY A 23 -5.71 8.94 17.25
CA GLY A 23 -6.15 10.18 17.91
C GLY A 23 -6.68 11.23 16.93
N LEU A 24 -7.12 10.83 15.74
CA LEU A 24 -7.66 11.72 14.72
C LEU A 24 -9.06 12.21 15.05
N GLU A 25 -9.83 11.44 15.79
CA GLU A 25 -11.19 11.76 16.27
C GLU A 25 -11.24 13.04 17.13
N ASP A 26 -10.13 13.36 17.80
CA ASP A 26 -10.01 14.58 18.62
C ASP A 26 -9.41 15.75 17.84
N ARG A 27 -8.96 15.53 16.61
CA ARG A 27 -8.28 16.50 15.75
C ARG A 27 -9.10 16.97 14.55
N MET A 28 -10.40 16.69 14.51
CA MET A 28 -11.29 16.99 13.37
C MET A 28 -11.35 18.46 12.94
N LYS A 29 -10.94 19.39 13.80
CA LYS A 29 -10.86 20.83 13.48
C LYS A 29 -9.44 21.30 13.17
N GLN A 30 -8.46 20.42 13.31
CA GLN A 30 -7.05 20.76 13.10
C GLN A 30 -6.73 20.75 11.61
N PRO A 31 -5.97 21.74 11.10
CA PRO A 31 -5.46 21.70 9.74
C PRO A 31 -4.65 20.43 9.47
N VAL A 32 -4.86 19.78 8.32
CA VAL A 32 -4.19 18.53 7.93
C VAL A 32 -2.67 18.66 7.93
N GLY A 33 -2.14 19.85 7.61
CA GLY A 33 -0.70 20.12 7.66
C GLY A 33 -0.05 19.99 9.04
N LEU A 34 -0.83 20.01 10.13
CA LEU A 34 -0.36 19.82 11.49
C LEU A 34 -0.42 18.36 11.98
N LEU A 35 -0.93 17.46 11.16
CA LEU A 35 -0.94 16.02 11.43
C LEU A 35 0.45 15.42 11.17
N SER A 36 0.80 14.35 11.89
CA SER A 36 2.01 13.57 11.60
C SER A 36 1.92 12.90 10.22
N GLY A 37 3.04 12.43 9.70
CA GLY A 37 3.09 11.69 8.43
C GLY A 37 2.13 10.49 8.43
N GLY A 38 2.19 9.64 9.45
CA GLY A 38 1.31 8.48 9.59
C GLY A 38 -0.17 8.84 9.73
N GLN A 39 -0.49 9.89 10.51
CA GLN A 39 -1.86 10.37 10.63
C GLN A 39 -2.41 10.86 9.29
N ARG A 40 -1.61 11.53 8.47
CA ARG A 40 -2.00 11.93 7.11
C ARG A 40 -2.22 10.73 6.20
N GLN A 41 -1.35 9.72 6.27
CA GLN A 41 -1.51 8.50 5.45
C GLN A 41 -2.76 7.71 5.84
N ALA A 42 -3.01 7.49 7.14
CA ALA A 42 -4.21 6.82 7.60
C ALA A 42 -5.48 7.59 7.21
N LEU A 43 -5.49 8.92 7.35
CA LEU A 43 -6.60 9.77 6.91
C LEU A 43 -6.82 9.67 5.40
N THR A 44 -5.75 9.70 4.60
CA THR A 44 -5.81 9.58 3.14
C THR A 44 -6.39 8.23 2.73
N LEU A 45 -5.94 7.14 3.35
CA LEU A 45 -6.46 5.79 3.11
C LEU A 45 -7.96 5.72 3.45
N MET A 46 -8.36 6.23 4.62
CA MET A 46 -9.76 6.27 5.02
C MET A 46 -10.61 7.07 4.01
N MET A 47 -10.13 8.22 3.55
CA MET A 47 -10.83 9.03 2.54
C MET A 47 -10.97 8.29 1.20
N ALA A 48 -9.91 7.62 0.75
CA ALA A 48 -9.90 6.84 -0.50
C ALA A 48 -10.84 5.63 -0.44
N THR A 49 -11.07 5.09 0.75
CA THR A 49 -11.88 3.88 0.99
C THR A 49 -13.22 4.15 1.68
N PHE A 50 -13.54 5.40 1.95
CA PHE A 50 -14.81 5.80 2.57
C PHE A 50 -16.04 5.26 1.82
N LYS A 51 -15.97 5.29 0.49
CA LYS A 51 -16.82 4.51 -0.42
C LYS A 51 -15.89 3.49 -1.09
N PRO A 52 -16.01 2.18 -0.77
CA PRO A 52 -15.07 1.18 -1.26
C PRO A 52 -14.87 1.27 -2.77
N PRO A 53 -13.65 1.52 -3.25
CA PRO A 53 -13.36 1.57 -4.68
C PRO A 53 -13.29 0.15 -5.26
N LYS A 54 -13.46 0.00 -6.57
CA LYS A 54 -13.23 -1.28 -7.26
C LYS A 54 -11.73 -1.64 -7.31
N LEU A 55 -10.87 -0.65 -7.31
CA LEU A 55 -9.41 -0.79 -7.34
C LEU A 55 -8.79 0.30 -6.48
N LEU A 56 -7.91 -0.09 -5.57
CA LEU A 56 -7.08 0.79 -4.75
C LEU A 56 -5.64 0.69 -5.23
N LEU A 57 -5.02 1.83 -5.52
CA LEU A 57 -3.61 1.91 -5.88
C LEU A 57 -2.84 2.57 -4.73
N LEU A 58 -1.82 1.90 -4.23
CA LEU A 58 -0.96 2.35 -3.15
C LEU A 58 0.49 2.38 -3.66
N ASP A 59 1.07 3.56 -3.72
CA ASP A 59 2.45 3.76 -4.18
C ASP A 59 3.33 4.19 -3.00
N GLU A 60 4.17 3.26 -2.51
CA GLU A 60 5.12 3.46 -1.41
C GLU A 60 4.56 4.24 -0.21
N HIS A 61 3.30 4.05 0.12
CA HIS A 61 2.53 4.89 1.05
C HIS A 61 3.06 4.89 2.50
N THR A 62 4.04 4.06 2.82
CA THR A 62 4.69 4.00 4.14
C THR A 62 6.19 4.33 4.12
N ALA A 63 6.78 4.60 2.95
CA ALA A 63 8.23 4.74 2.78
C ALA A 63 8.84 5.90 3.60
N ALA A 64 8.09 6.99 3.81
CA ALA A 64 8.56 8.17 4.54
C ALA A 64 8.20 8.15 6.04
N LEU A 65 7.74 7.01 6.58
CA LEU A 65 7.34 6.87 7.97
C LEU A 65 8.41 6.13 8.79
N ASP A 66 8.46 6.42 10.09
CA ASP A 66 9.24 5.60 11.01
C ASP A 66 8.66 4.17 11.10
N PRO A 67 9.46 3.16 11.46
CA PRO A 67 9.04 1.76 11.41
C PRO A 67 7.75 1.44 12.17
N ALA A 68 7.58 1.99 13.37
CA ALA A 68 6.39 1.72 14.20
C ALA A 68 5.13 2.33 13.57
N THR A 69 5.23 3.55 13.06
CA THR A 69 4.13 4.23 12.37
C THR A 69 3.81 3.55 11.04
N ALA A 70 4.83 3.10 10.29
CA ALA A 70 4.65 2.37 9.05
C ALA A 70 3.87 1.07 9.27
N GLU A 71 4.24 0.29 10.31
CA GLU A 71 3.53 -0.95 10.67
C GLU A 71 2.07 -0.69 11.01
N LYS A 72 1.78 0.36 11.79
CA LYS A 72 0.40 0.75 12.12
C LYS A 72 -0.41 1.09 10.87
N VAL A 73 0.17 1.85 9.94
CA VAL A 73 -0.50 2.21 8.68
C VAL A 73 -0.72 0.98 7.79
N LEU A 74 0.24 0.05 7.75
CA LEU A 74 0.09 -1.21 7.03
C LEU A 74 -1.02 -2.09 7.62
N GLU A 75 -1.13 -2.15 8.94
CA GLU A 75 -2.21 -2.88 9.61
C GLU A 75 -3.58 -2.29 9.28
N ILE A 76 -3.73 -0.96 9.35
CA ILE A 76 -4.96 -0.27 8.93
C ILE A 76 -5.26 -0.56 7.45
N THR A 77 -4.23 -0.57 6.58
CA THR A 77 -4.38 -0.90 5.15
C THR A 77 -4.89 -2.33 4.97
N ARG A 78 -4.27 -3.30 5.65
CA ARG A 78 -4.63 -4.72 5.60
C ARG A 78 -6.07 -4.93 6.04
N GLN A 79 -6.46 -4.35 7.17
CA GLN A 79 -7.81 -4.43 7.71
C GLN A 79 -8.83 -3.81 6.74
N THR A 80 -8.59 -2.58 6.28
CA THR A 80 -9.50 -1.86 5.37
C THR A 80 -9.73 -2.62 4.06
N VAL A 81 -8.66 -3.15 3.46
CA VAL A 81 -8.71 -3.92 2.20
C VAL A 81 -9.47 -5.23 2.40
N SER A 82 -9.20 -5.95 3.50
CA SER A 82 -9.83 -7.23 3.81
C SER A 82 -11.33 -7.09 4.11
N GLU A 83 -11.69 -6.18 4.99
CA GLU A 83 -13.09 -5.96 5.41
C GLU A 83 -13.99 -5.52 4.25
N ASN A 84 -13.45 -4.73 3.34
CA ASN A 84 -14.20 -4.21 2.19
C ASN A 84 -13.97 -4.98 0.90
N HIS A 85 -13.20 -6.07 0.92
CA HIS A 85 -12.87 -6.90 -0.24
C HIS A 85 -12.34 -6.08 -1.44
N ILE A 86 -11.49 -5.09 -1.19
CA ILE A 86 -10.99 -4.17 -2.21
C ILE A 86 -9.85 -4.82 -3.00
N THR A 87 -9.98 -4.88 -4.33
CA THR A 87 -8.85 -5.23 -5.19
C THR A 87 -7.78 -4.14 -5.04
N THR A 88 -6.56 -4.53 -4.65
CA THR A 88 -5.50 -3.58 -4.34
C THR A 88 -4.23 -3.91 -5.09
N LEU A 89 -3.62 -2.91 -5.70
CA LEU A 89 -2.26 -2.95 -6.22
C LEU A 89 -1.38 -2.04 -5.36
N MET A 90 -0.40 -2.64 -4.69
CA MET A 90 0.55 -1.91 -3.84
C MET A 90 1.96 -1.98 -4.42
N VAL A 91 2.61 -0.84 -4.55
CA VAL A 91 4.03 -0.73 -4.89
C VAL A 91 4.83 -0.54 -3.61
N THR A 92 5.89 -1.32 -3.45
CA THR A 92 6.83 -1.21 -2.33
C THR A 92 8.23 -1.62 -2.78
N HIS A 93 9.26 -0.99 -2.24
CA HIS A 93 10.65 -1.44 -2.38
C HIS A 93 11.09 -2.37 -1.23
N ASN A 94 10.22 -2.60 -0.25
CA ASN A 94 10.49 -3.50 0.87
C ASN A 94 10.10 -4.94 0.52
N MET A 95 11.10 -5.81 0.40
CA MET A 95 10.92 -7.22 0.00
C MET A 95 10.11 -8.04 1.01
N HIS A 96 10.20 -7.74 2.30
CA HIS A 96 9.36 -8.39 3.32
C HIS A 96 7.88 -8.05 3.09
N GLN A 97 7.56 -6.76 2.92
CA GLN A 97 6.20 -6.32 2.61
C GLN A 97 5.68 -6.94 1.32
N ALA A 98 6.52 -7.07 0.29
CA ALA A 98 6.15 -7.67 -0.99
C ALA A 98 5.77 -9.15 -0.87
N LEU A 99 6.31 -9.87 0.12
CA LEU A 99 5.95 -11.28 0.41
C LEU A 99 4.85 -11.41 1.46
N GLU A 100 4.76 -10.48 2.40
CA GLU A 100 3.80 -10.57 3.50
C GLU A 100 2.41 -10.07 3.10
N LEU A 101 2.35 -8.99 2.31
CA LEU A 101 1.09 -8.35 1.92
C LEU A 101 0.54 -8.91 0.61
N GLY A 102 -0.80 -8.99 0.54
CA GLY A 102 -1.49 -9.48 -0.66
C GLY A 102 -1.31 -10.98 -0.91
N ASN A 103 -1.74 -11.43 -2.08
CA ASN A 103 -1.76 -12.84 -2.49
C ASN A 103 -0.97 -13.13 -3.78
N ARG A 104 -0.43 -12.10 -4.43
CA ARG A 104 0.40 -12.18 -5.65
C ARG A 104 1.50 -11.14 -5.58
N THR A 105 2.71 -11.51 -5.95
CA THR A 105 3.87 -10.63 -5.99
C THR A 105 4.39 -10.51 -7.41
N LEU A 106 4.46 -9.29 -7.90
CA LEU A 106 5.07 -8.94 -9.17
C LEU A 106 6.38 -8.21 -8.90
N MET A 107 7.41 -8.54 -9.64
CA MET A 107 8.66 -7.79 -9.61
C MET A 107 8.94 -7.22 -10.99
N MET A 108 9.30 -5.94 -11.04
CA MET A 108 9.52 -5.21 -12.27
C MET A 108 10.95 -4.72 -12.37
N ASP A 109 11.52 -4.78 -13.57
CA ASP A 109 12.77 -4.14 -13.92
C ASP A 109 12.63 -3.50 -15.30
N ARG A 110 13.05 -2.24 -15.44
CA ARG A 110 13.06 -1.47 -16.70
C ARG A 110 11.77 -1.58 -17.52
N GLY A 111 10.62 -1.54 -16.84
CA GLY A 111 9.30 -1.59 -17.50
C GLY A 111 8.80 -3.01 -17.82
N HIS A 112 9.56 -4.06 -17.50
CA HIS A 112 9.18 -5.46 -17.72
C HIS A 112 8.87 -6.17 -16.40
N ILE A 113 7.91 -7.09 -16.42
CA ILE A 113 7.65 -8.00 -15.29
C ILE A 113 8.68 -9.14 -15.41
N ILE A 114 9.59 -9.21 -14.45
CA ILE A 114 10.64 -10.24 -14.39
C ILE A 114 10.31 -11.38 -13.42
N LEU A 115 9.30 -11.19 -12.57
CA LEU A 115 8.76 -12.20 -11.67
C LEU A 115 7.26 -11.99 -11.50
N ASP A 116 6.52 -13.09 -11.52
CA ASP A 116 5.08 -13.14 -11.22
C ASP A 116 4.80 -14.42 -10.44
N VAL A 117 4.52 -14.30 -9.15
CA VAL A 117 4.30 -15.45 -8.26
C VAL A 117 3.05 -15.27 -7.41
N ALA A 118 2.32 -16.37 -7.22
CA ALA A 118 1.09 -16.41 -6.43
C ALA A 118 0.92 -17.78 -5.76
N GLY A 119 -0.07 -17.91 -4.89
CA GLY A 119 -0.48 -19.18 -4.28
C GLY A 119 0.65 -19.88 -3.52
N ALA A 120 0.76 -21.20 -3.69
CA ALA A 120 1.70 -22.04 -2.95
C ALA A 120 3.17 -21.70 -3.23
N GLU A 121 3.51 -21.33 -4.46
CA GLU A 121 4.88 -20.91 -4.81
C GLU A 121 5.29 -19.68 -4.01
N ARG A 122 4.42 -18.66 -3.98
CA ARG A 122 4.67 -17.43 -3.22
C ARG A 122 4.74 -17.69 -1.70
N ALA A 123 3.85 -18.52 -1.17
CA ALA A 123 3.76 -18.80 0.27
C ALA A 123 5.04 -19.46 0.84
N GLY A 124 5.80 -20.17 0.01
CA GLY A 124 7.07 -20.80 0.40
C GLY A 124 8.31 -19.96 0.14
N MET A 125 8.16 -18.74 -0.43
CA MET A 125 9.30 -17.91 -0.81
C MET A 125 9.85 -17.11 0.37
N THR A 126 11.19 -17.00 0.40
CA THR A 126 11.93 -16.09 1.28
C THR A 126 12.36 -14.82 0.53
N VAL A 127 12.85 -13.84 1.27
CA VAL A 127 13.45 -12.62 0.68
C VAL A 127 14.68 -12.96 -0.16
N GLU A 128 15.46 -13.96 0.28
CA GLU A 128 16.62 -14.47 -0.44
C GLU A 128 16.24 -15.05 -1.79
N ASP A 129 15.12 -15.80 -1.85
CA ASP A 129 14.58 -16.34 -3.11
C ASP A 129 14.15 -15.21 -4.06
N LEU A 130 13.48 -14.17 -3.55
CA LEU A 130 13.12 -12.98 -4.34
C LEU A 130 14.37 -12.31 -4.91
N LEU A 131 15.40 -12.09 -4.11
CA LEU A 131 16.65 -11.47 -4.54
C LEU A 131 17.39 -12.32 -5.57
N ALA A 132 17.40 -13.65 -5.42
CA ALA A 132 17.99 -14.57 -6.39
C ALA A 132 17.24 -14.51 -7.74
N LYS A 133 15.90 -14.52 -7.70
CA LYS A 133 15.07 -14.38 -8.90
C LYS A 133 15.25 -13.01 -9.57
N PHE A 134 15.40 -11.93 -8.80
CA PHE A 134 15.71 -10.60 -9.32
C PHE A 134 17.03 -10.61 -10.10
N LYS A 135 18.11 -11.10 -9.50
CA LYS A 135 19.42 -11.17 -10.15
C LYS A 135 19.39 -11.98 -11.45
N SER A 136 18.69 -13.12 -11.45
CA SER A 136 18.56 -13.98 -12.63
C SER A 136 17.67 -13.37 -13.71
N GLY A 137 16.58 -12.70 -13.33
CA GLY A 137 15.63 -12.04 -14.21
C GLY A 137 16.20 -10.78 -14.85
N ALA A 138 16.87 -9.94 -14.07
CA ALA A 138 17.54 -8.73 -14.55
C ALA A 138 18.70 -9.07 -15.51
N GLY A 139 19.44 -10.17 -15.28
CA GLY A 139 20.45 -10.66 -16.20
C GLY A 139 19.88 -11.09 -17.55
N LYS A 140 18.76 -11.82 -17.56
CA LYS A 140 18.07 -12.25 -18.80
C LYS A 140 17.47 -11.10 -19.58
N ALA A 141 16.93 -10.06 -18.90
CA ALA A 141 16.42 -8.87 -19.57
C ALA A 141 17.52 -8.10 -20.29
N LEU A 142 18.72 -7.99 -19.68
CA LEU A 142 19.89 -7.39 -20.30
C LEU A 142 20.39 -8.14 -21.54
N ASP A 143 20.33 -9.48 -21.52
CA ASP A 143 20.75 -10.30 -22.66
C ASP A 143 19.73 -10.17 -23.81
N ASN A 144 18.43 -10.11 -23.53
CA ASN A 144 17.41 -9.89 -24.56
C ASN A 144 17.51 -8.51 -25.22
N ASP A 145 17.78 -7.44 -24.44
CA ASP A 145 17.96 -6.09 -24.98
C ASP A 145 19.22 -6.00 -25.86
N ARG A 146 20.30 -6.74 -25.51
CA ARG A 146 21.51 -6.81 -26.34
C ARG A 146 21.27 -7.52 -27.68
N ILE A 147 20.45 -8.56 -27.68
CA ILE A 147 20.10 -9.30 -28.92
C ILE A 147 19.25 -8.41 -29.83
N LEU A 148 18.34 -7.60 -29.29
CA LEU A 148 17.49 -6.69 -30.08
C LEU A 148 18.23 -5.47 -30.63
N LEU A 149 19.40 -5.11 -30.06
CA LEU A 149 20.23 -3.99 -30.51
C LEU A 149 21.37 -4.44 -31.42
N SER A 150 21.49 -5.72 -31.76
CA SER A 150 22.54 -6.32 -32.61
C SER A 150 22.08 -6.71 -34.02
N GLU A 151 20.87 -6.24 -34.46
CA GLU A 151 20.40 -6.33 -35.84
C GLU A 151 20.54 -5.02 -36.62
#